data_59085324fc45128a9a1ab8d61b9c3c77
#
_entry.id   59085324fc45128a9a1ab8d61b9c3c77
#
_cell.length_a   1.000
_cell.length_b   1.000
_cell.length_c   1.000
_cell.angle_alpha   90.00
_cell.angle_beta   90.00
_cell.angle_gamma   90.00
#
_symmetry.space_group_name_H-M   'P 1'
#
loop_
_entity.id
_entity.type
_entity.pdbx_description
1 polymer ?
#
loop_
_entity_poly.entity_id
_entity_poly.type
_entity_poly.pdbx_seq_one_letter_code
_entity_poly.pdbx_strand_id
1 'polypeptide(L)'
;IMTGEFTRDKNFFLPFDKMKENLINILGKNNIDFIPSNTIASKILGDSILSNMFIVGKAYQSGLIPIKANAIEQAIRLNGVSIEENIHAFRLGRHSISMKEEIQNLIYEKEKVITDFDEKFVDRYNFLIEYQNKKYADQYKELVDYVKKYEQKIKIDKNNFSNAVAINYFKLMSYKDEYEVARLYSNKD
;
A
#
# COMPACT_ATOMS: atom_id res chain seq x y z
N ILE A 1 12.45 1.44 9.94
CA ILE A 1 12.93 0.39 10.87
C ILE A 1 11.98 0.43 12.04
N MET A 2 11.15 -0.60 12.20
CA MET A 2 10.33 -0.76 13.41
C MET A 2 11.26 -1.00 14.59
N THR A 3 11.19 -0.14 15.60
CA THR A 3 11.94 -0.32 16.83
C THR A 3 11.26 -1.39 17.68
N GLY A 4 12.01 -2.08 18.58
CA GLY A 4 11.44 -3.07 19.50
C GLY A 4 10.37 -2.51 20.46
N GLU A 5 10.21 -1.19 20.55
CA GLU A 5 9.17 -0.53 21.33
C GLU A 5 7.78 -0.76 20.74
N PHE A 6 7.68 -0.88 19.43
CA PHE A 6 6.41 -1.17 18.74
C PHE A 6 5.78 -2.51 19.19
N THR A 7 6.59 -3.48 19.58
CA THR A 7 6.12 -4.78 20.07
C THR A 7 5.78 -4.76 21.56
N ARG A 8 6.29 -3.79 22.32
CA ARG A 8 6.11 -3.68 23.77
C ARG A 8 4.98 -2.73 24.16
N ASP A 9 4.79 -1.68 23.39
CA ASP A 9 3.75 -0.66 23.62
C ASP A 9 2.76 -0.63 22.45
N LYS A 10 1.55 -1.11 22.69
CA LYS A 10 0.45 -1.11 21.71
C LYS A 10 0.01 0.30 21.27
N ASN A 11 0.34 1.32 22.06
CA ASN A 11 0.03 2.72 21.77
C ASN A 11 1.24 3.46 21.18
N PHE A 12 2.35 2.76 20.95
CA PHE A 12 3.53 3.38 20.37
C PHE A 12 3.21 3.92 18.96
N PHE A 13 3.41 5.20 18.80
CA PHE A 13 3.28 5.87 17.52
C PHE A 13 4.68 6.30 17.05
N LEU A 14 5.07 5.87 15.86
CA LEU A 14 6.34 6.28 15.27
C LEU A 14 6.28 7.78 14.97
N PRO A 15 7.11 8.63 15.59
CA PRO A 15 7.07 10.09 15.42
C PRO A 15 7.71 10.48 14.08
N PHE A 16 7.12 10.07 12.98
CA PHE A 16 7.68 10.18 11.63
C PHE A 16 7.99 11.63 11.25
N ASP A 17 7.09 12.55 11.55
CA ASP A 17 7.27 13.96 11.21
C ASP A 17 8.44 14.58 11.98
N LYS A 18 8.56 14.27 13.28
CA LYS A 18 9.69 14.71 14.10
C LYS A 18 11.03 14.12 13.63
N MET A 19 11.04 12.86 13.20
CA MET A 19 12.23 12.24 12.61
C MET A 19 12.62 12.93 11.31
N LYS A 20 11.66 13.27 10.49
CA LYS A 20 11.84 13.98 9.22
C LYS A 20 12.40 15.40 9.45
N GLU A 21 11.82 16.14 10.39
CA GLU A 21 12.30 17.46 10.79
C GLU A 21 13.73 17.41 11.32
N ASN A 22 14.05 16.46 12.18
CA ASN A 22 15.40 16.28 12.70
C ASN A 22 16.42 16.03 11.58
N LEU A 23 16.08 15.19 10.60
CA LEU A 23 16.95 14.94 9.45
C LEU A 23 17.14 16.21 8.61
N ILE A 24 16.09 16.99 8.38
CA ILE A 24 16.16 18.27 7.65
C ILE A 24 17.06 19.26 8.40
N ASN A 25 16.95 19.32 9.73
CA ASN A 25 17.74 20.24 10.55
C ASN A 25 19.23 19.87 10.55
N ILE A 26 19.56 18.58 10.52
CA ILE A 26 20.96 18.10 10.52
C ILE A 26 21.59 18.23 9.13
N LEU A 27 20.90 17.83 8.09
CA LEU A 27 21.44 17.71 6.73
C LEU A 27 21.21 18.96 5.88
N GLY A 28 20.25 19.79 6.25
CA GLY A 28 19.76 20.89 5.42
C GLY A 28 18.72 20.43 4.39
N LYS A 29 17.69 21.24 4.19
CA LYS A 29 16.53 20.92 3.30
C LYS A 29 16.95 20.57 1.88
N ASN A 30 18.01 21.16 1.36
CA ASN A 30 18.46 20.96 -0.03
C ASN A 30 19.32 19.70 -0.22
N ASN A 31 19.76 19.08 0.88
CA ASN A 31 20.61 17.89 0.84
C ASN A 31 19.85 16.60 1.14
N ILE A 32 18.54 16.67 1.27
CA ILE A 32 17.71 15.51 1.59
C ILE A 32 16.50 15.45 0.66
N ASP A 33 16.20 14.25 0.18
CA ASP A 33 14.98 13.95 -0.59
C ASP A 33 14.27 12.76 0.05
N PHE A 34 12.97 12.90 0.32
CA PHE A 34 12.13 11.86 0.88
C PHE A 34 11.29 11.22 -0.22
N ILE A 35 11.43 9.92 -0.39
CA ILE A 35 10.83 9.18 -1.49
C ILE A 35 9.98 8.04 -0.92
N PRO A 36 8.71 7.91 -1.32
CA PRO A 36 7.87 6.77 -0.94
C PRO A 36 8.21 5.53 -1.78
N SER A 37 9.48 5.08 -1.73
CA SER A 37 10.03 4.05 -2.62
C SER A 37 9.30 2.71 -2.52
N ASN A 38 8.89 2.29 -1.31
CA ASN A 38 8.10 1.07 -1.13
C ASN A 38 6.73 1.16 -1.82
N THR A 39 6.07 2.32 -1.72
CA THR A 39 4.77 2.54 -2.39
C THR A 39 4.94 2.54 -3.91
N ILE A 40 6.00 3.17 -4.42
CA ILE A 40 6.34 3.17 -5.85
C ILE A 40 6.58 1.75 -6.34
N ALA A 41 7.45 1.00 -5.65
CA ALA A 41 7.79 -0.35 -6.02
C ALA A 41 6.56 -1.28 -5.98
N SER A 42 5.76 -1.24 -4.91
CA SER A 42 4.56 -2.08 -4.80
C SER A 42 3.50 -1.76 -5.85
N LYS A 43 3.23 -0.46 -6.11
CA LYS A 43 2.15 -0.08 -7.03
C LYS A 43 2.54 -0.17 -8.51
N ILE A 44 3.80 0.11 -8.86
CA ILE A 44 4.25 0.18 -10.26
C ILE A 44 4.97 -1.09 -10.68
N LEU A 45 5.77 -1.69 -9.78
CA LEU A 45 6.57 -2.87 -10.07
C LEU A 45 5.97 -4.17 -9.50
N GLY A 46 4.94 -4.07 -8.66
CA GLY A 46 4.25 -5.22 -8.06
C GLY A 46 4.90 -5.78 -6.79
N ASP A 47 6.12 -5.39 -6.44
CA ASP A 47 6.82 -5.88 -5.25
C ASP A 47 7.63 -4.78 -4.56
N SER A 48 7.44 -4.62 -3.24
CA SER A 48 8.15 -3.65 -2.40
C SER A 48 9.65 -3.93 -2.27
N ILE A 49 10.10 -5.16 -2.47
CA ILE A 49 11.52 -5.57 -2.45
C ILE A 49 12.33 -4.79 -3.50
N LEU A 50 11.71 -4.45 -4.63
CA LEU A 50 12.33 -3.72 -5.72
C LEU A 50 12.63 -2.24 -5.38
N SER A 51 12.16 -1.76 -4.24
CA SER A 51 12.42 -0.39 -3.76
C SER A 51 13.90 -0.07 -3.62
N ASN A 52 14.73 -1.06 -3.28
CA ASN A 52 16.17 -0.88 -3.15
C ASN A 52 16.82 -0.51 -4.50
N MET A 53 16.52 -1.25 -5.56
CA MET A 53 17.06 -0.97 -6.89
C MET A 53 16.48 0.29 -7.50
N PHE A 54 15.22 0.62 -7.18
CA PHE A 54 14.64 1.91 -7.55
C PHE A 54 15.42 3.09 -6.92
N ILE A 55 15.76 3.02 -5.62
CA ILE A 55 16.55 4.05 -4.94
C ILE A 55 17.94 4.16 -5.55
N VAL A 56 18.59 3.04 -5.87
CA VAL A 56 19.90 3.03 -6.56
C VAL A 56 19.80 3.73 -7.91
N GLY A 57 18.75 3.46 -8.68
CA GLY A 57 18.51 4.12 -9.97
C GLY A 57 18.35 5.63 -9.84
N LYS A 58 17.60 6.09 -8.85
CA LYS A 58 17.42 7.51 -8.59
C LYS A 58 18.72 8.17 -8.13
N ALA A 59 19.45 7.56 -7.19
CA ALA A 59 20.75 8.04 -6.73
C ALA A 59 21.76 8.14 -7.88
N TYR A 60 21.77 7.15 -8.77
CA TYR A 60 22.60 7.18 -9.98
C TYR A 60 22.28 8.38 -10.88
N GLN A 61 21.00 8.59 -11.17
CA GLN A 61 20.58 9.69 -12.04
C GLN A 61 20.81 11.07 -11.40
N SER A 62 20.84 11.13 -10.06
CA SER A 62 21.23 12.33 -9.31
C SER A 62 22.75 12.56 -9.25
N GLY A 63 23.56 11.75 -9.93
CA GLY A 63 25.02 11.89 -9.97
C GLY A 63 25.76 11.44 -8.71
N LEU A 64 25.10 10.73 -7.81
CA LEU A 64 25.68 10.29 -6.54
C LEU A 64 26.50 9.00 -6.65
N ILE A 65 26.39 8.28 -7.77
CA ILE A 65 27.06 6.99 -8.00
C ILE A 65 28.02 7.13 -9.17
N PRO A 66 29.35 7.11 -8.95
CA PRO A 66 30.36 7.41 -9.98
C PRO A 66 30.76 6.20 -10.82
N ILE A 67 29.81 5.35 -11.23
CA ILE A 67 30.02 4.19 -12.11
C ILE A 67 29.01 4.23 -13.26
N LYS A 68 29.31 3.55 -14.36
CA LYS A 68 28.42 3.55 -15.53
C LYS A 68 27.16 2.72 -15.28
N ALA A 69 26.01 3.17 -15.80
CA ALA A 69 24.73 2.46 -15.67
C ALA A 69 24.81 1.02 -16.17
N ASN A 70 25.52 0.78 -17.30
CA ASN A 70 25.71 -0.55 -17.84
C ASN A 70 26.45 -1.48 -16.87
N ALA A 71 27.42 -0.97 -16.09
CA ALA A 71 28.11 -1.77 -15.09
C ALA A 71 27.17 -2.19 -13.94
N ILE A 72 26.23 -1.32 -13.55
CA ILE A 72 25.20 -1.67 -12.56
C ILE A 72 24.27 -2.75 -13.12
N GLU A 73 23.78 -2.60 -14.36
CA GLU A 73 22.92 -3.60 -15.00
C GLU A 73 23.65 -4.95 -15.18
N GLN A 74 24.94 -4.93 -15.51
CA GLN A 74 25.74 -6.16 -15.56
C GLN A 74 25.89 -6.81 -14.18
N ALA A 75 26.11 -6.03 -13.12
CA ALA A 75 26.16 -6.55 -11.76
C ALA A 75 24.84 -7.21 -11.33
N ILE A 76 23.68 -6.61 -11.70
CA ILE A 76 22.37 -7.21 -11.49
C ILE A 76 22.26 -8.56 -12.20
N ARG A 77 22.71 -8.64 -13.46
CA ARG A 77 22.71 -9.90 -14.24
C ARG A 77 23.61 -10.97 -13.60
N LEU A 78 24.78 -10.57 -13.12
CA LEU A 78 25.70 -11.48 -12.43
C LEU A 78 25.16 -11.99 -11.11
N ASN A 79 24.36 -11.17 -10.40
CA ASN A 79 23.70 -11.59 -9.15
C ASN A 79 22.64 -12.69 -9.36
N GLY A 80 22.02 -12.76 -10.54
CA GLY A 80 21.16 -13.86 -10.95
C GLY A 80 19.77 -13.92 -10.33
N VAL A 81 19.38 -12.97 -9.46
CA VAL A 81 18.09 -12.97 -8.75
C VAL A 81 17.18 -11.90 -9.34
N SER A 82 15.98 -12.28 -9.78
CA SER A 82 14.95 -11.37 -10.33
C SER A 82 15.55 -10.31 -11.25
N ILE A 83 16.31 -10.77 -12.26
CA ILE A 83 17.18 -9.93 -13.08
C ILE A 83 16.41 -8.82 -13.78
N GLU A 84 15.35 -9.17 -14.49
CA GLU A 84 14.61 -8.19 -15.30
C GLU A 84 13.83 -7.21 -14.40
N GLU A 85 13.25 -7.69 -13.32
CA GLU A 85 12.55 -6.86 -12.34
C GLU A 85 13.50 -5.84 -11.70
N ASN A 86 14.69 -6.27 -11.29
CA ASN A 86 15.69 -5.38 -10.71
C ASN A 86 16.23 -4.36 -11.73
N ILE A 87 16.41 -4.75 -12.98
CA ILE A 87 16.80 -3.83 -14.06
C ILE A 87 15.68 -2.82 -14.32
N HIS A 88 14.41 -3.26 -14.36
CA HIS A 88 13.26 -2.37 -14.51
C HIS A 88 13.18 -1.39 -13.34
N ALA A 89 13.35 -1.86 -12.10
CA ALA A 89 13.37 -1.01 -10.92
C ALA A 89 14.48 0.05 -10.98
N PHE A 90 15.68 -0.34 -11.35
CA PHE A 90 16.81 0.58 -11.55
C PHE A 90 16.49 1.64 -12.60
N ARG A 91 15.99 1.23 -13.75
CA ARG A 91 15.63 2.14 -14.86
C ARG A 91 14.48 3.07 -14.47
N LEU A 92 13.43 2.56 -13.78
CA LEU A 92 12.35 3.38 -13.27
C LEU A 92 12.88 4.43 -12.27
N GLY A 93 13.79 4.05 -11.38
CA GLY A 93 14.46 4.96 -10.47
C GLY A 93 15.18 6.10 -11.19
N ARG A 94 15.89 5.79 -12.26
CA ARG A 94 16.55 6.81 -13.11
C ARG A 94 15.54 7.76 -13.75
N HIS A 95 14.46 7.22 -14.31
CA HIS A 95 13.41 8.03 -14.97
C HIS A 95 12.56 8.82 -13.98
N SER A 96 12.52 8.44 -12.71
CA SER A 96 11.69 9.08 -11.69
C SER A 96 11.99 10.57 -11.47
N ILE A 97 13.15 11.05 -11.90
CA ILE A 97 13.52 12.47 -11.81
C ILE A 97 12.78 13.28 -12.86
N SER A 98 12.70 12.79 -14.10
CA SER A 98 11.99 13.45 -15.20
C SER A 98 10.48 13.19 -15.20
N MET A 99 10.04 12.06 -14.65
CA MET A 99 8.64 11.61 -14.62
C MET A 99 8.00 11.78 -13.23
N LYS A 100 8.38 12.80 -12.50
CA LYS A 100 7.94 12.97 -11.10
C LYS A 100 6.42 13.09 -10.96
N GLU A 101 5.79 13.85 -11.85
CA GLU A 101 4.35 14.07 -11.84
C GLU A 101 3.59 12.80 -12.25
N GLU A 102 4.04 12.11 -13.28
CA GLU A 102 3.43 10.86 -13.74
C GLU A 102 3.50 9.79 -12.67
N ILE A 103 4.66 9.62 -12.02
CA ILE A 103 4.82 8.69 -10.90
C ILE A 103 3.92 9.08 -9.73
N GLN A 104 3.83 10.36 -9.40
CA GLN A 104 2.91 10.83 -8.37
C GLN A 104 1.46 10.51 -8.73
N ASN A 105 1.04 10.75 -9.95
CA ASN A 105 -0.30 10.42 -10.40
C ASN A 105 -0.57 8.92 -10.31
N LEU A 106 0.36 8.05 -10.72
CA LEU A 106 0.22 6.60 -10.62
C LEU A 106 0.16 6.11 -9.15
N ILE A 107 0.93 6.75 -8.25
CA ILE A 107 0.93 6.37 -6.83
C ILE A 107 -0.32 6.89 -6.13
N TYR A 108 -0.71 8.12 -6.47
CA TYR A 108 -1.86 8.83 -5.92
C TYR A 108 -3.04 8.83 -6.90
N GLU A 109 -2.97 8.03 -7.98
CA GLU A 109 -4.20 7.68 -8.66
C GLU A 109 -5.16 7.32 -7.56
N LYS A 110 -6.09 8.25 -7.40
CA LYS A 110 -7.13 8.15 -6.40
C LYS A 110 -7.62 6.72 -6.51
N GLU A 111 -7.25 5.83 -5.57
CA GLU A 111 -8.25 4.90 -5.14
C GLU A 111 -9.49 5.75 -5.19
N LYS A 112 -10.45 5.45 -6.04
CA LYS A 112 -11.77 6.05 -5.92
C LYS A 112 -12.07 5.84 -4.46
N VAL A 113 -11.80 6.89 -3.65
CA VAL A 113 -12.22 6.86 -2.28
C VAL A 113 -13.71 6.92 -2.45
N ILE A 114 -14.29 5.73 -2.60
CA ILE A 114 -15.70 5.54 -2.52
C ILE A 114 -16.00 6.01 -1.10
N THR A 115 -16.31 7.29 -0.98
CA THR A 115 -16.55 7.95 0.30
C THR A 115 -17.93 7.59 0.79
N ASP A 116 -18.79 7.08 -0.13
CA ASP A 116 -20.12 6.66 0.21
C ASP A 116 -20.08 5.29 0.93
N PHE A 117 -20.66 5.27 2.12
CA PHE A 117 -20.84 4.06 2.92
C PHE A 117 -21.58 2.98 2.12
N ASP A 118 -22.61 3.37 1.39
CA ASP A 118 -23.51 2.45 0.70
C ASP A 118 -22.80 1.79 -0.51
N GLU A 119 -21.97 2.50 -1.26
CA GLU A 119 -21.15 1.90 -2.33
C GLU A 119 -20.12 0.89 -1.78
N LYS A 120 -19.38 1.26 -0.74
CA LYS A 120 -18.42 0.33 -0.10
C LYS A 120 -19.09 -0.90 0.49
N PHE A 121 -20.30 -0.72 0.99
CA PHE A 121 -21.08 -1.83 1.52
C PHE A 121 -21.46 -2.82 0.42
N VAL A 122 -21.93 -2.32 -0.73
CA VAL A 122 -22.30 -3.15 -1.88
C VAL A 122 -21.09 -3.91 -2.41
N ASP A 123 -19.95 -3.27 -2.56
CA ASP A 123 -18.71 -3.93 -3.03
C ASP A 123 -18.28 -5.06 -2.09
N ARG A 124 -18.31 -4.83 -0.80
CA ARG A 124 -17.98 -5.84 0.21
C ARG A 124 -18.96 -7.01 0.21
N TYR A 125 -20.25 -6.71 0.06
CA TYR A 125 -21.28 -7.72 -0.03
C TYR A 125 -21.08 -8.62 -1.25
N ASN A 126 -20.84 -8.03 -2.43
CA ASN A 126 -20.56 -8.75 -3.66
C ASN A 126 -19.29 -9.60 -3.54
N PHE A 127 -18.22 -9.04 -2.96
CA PHE A 127 -17.00 -9.79 -2.67
C PHE A 127 -17.26 -11.04 -1.81
N LEU A 128 -18.10 -10.94 -0.77
CA LEU A 128 -18.43 -12.08 0.09
C LEU A 128 -19.29 -13.13 -0.60
N ILE A 129 -20.08 -12.75 -1.62
CA ILE A 129 -20.77 -13.72 -2.48
C ILE A 129 -19.76 -14.55 -3.26
N GLU A 130 -18.75 -13.88 -3.86
CA GLU A 130 -17.68 -14.55 -4.61
C GLU A 130 -16.74 -15.34 -3.70
N TYR A 131 -16.45 -14.82 -2.50
CA TYR A 131 -15.60 -15.46 -1.51
C TYR A 131 -16.15 -16.83 -1.08
N GLN A 132 -17.46 -16.91 -0.79
CA GLN A 132 -18.08 -18.16 -0.37
C GLN A 132 -19.44 -18.41 -1.03
N ASN A 133 -20.45 -17.61 -0.71
CA ASN A 133 -21.80 -17.70 -1.30
C ASN A 133 -22.69 -16.55 -0.79
N LYS A 134 -23.90 -16.45 -1.38
CA LYS A 134 -24.89 -15.44 -0.99
C LYS A 134 -25.30 -15.51 0.49
N LYS A 135 -25.51 -16.71 1.04
CA LYS A 135 -25.90 -16.89 2.44
C LYS A 135 -24.86 -16.33 3.40
N TYR A 136 -23.58 -16.48 3.06
CA TYR A 136 -22.49 -15.91 3.83
C TYR A 136 -22.47 -14.37 3.77
N ALA A 137 -22.66 -13.81 2.59
CA ALA A 137 -22.78 -12.37 2.40
C ALA A 137 -24.02 -11.79 3.11
N ASP A 138 -25.13 -12.53 3.17
CA ASP A 138 -26.35 -12.11 3.89
C ASP A 138 -26.09 -11.95 5.40
N GLN A 139 -25.25 -12.77 6.02
CA GLN A 139 -24.85 -12.59 7.43
C GLN A 139 -24.13 -11.24 7.66
N TYR A 140 -23.26 -10.85 6.73
CA TYR A 140 -22.61 -9.56 6.76
C TYR A 140 -23.64 -8.42 6.71
N LYS A 141 -24.55 -8.52 5.75
CA LYS A 141 -25.62 -7.53 5.54
C LYS A 141 -26.51 -7.39 6.78
N GLU A 142 -26.99 -8.50 7.33
CA GLU A 142 -27.87 -8.52 8.49
C GLU A 142 -27.27 -7.81 9.70
N LEU A 143 -25.98 -8.07 10.01
CA LEU A 143 -25.32 -7.41 11.13
C LEU A 143 -25.13 -5.92 10.88
N VAL A 144 -24.67 -5.52 9.70
CA VAL A 144 -24.43 -4.12 9.38
C VAL A 144 -25.75 -3.32 9.38
N ASP A 145 -26.81 -3.87 8.80
CA ASP A 145 -28.14 -3.26 8.79
C ASP A 145 -28.72 -3.14 10.20
N TYR A 146 -28.50 -4.15 11.05
CA TYR A 146 -28.92 -4.10 12.46
C TYR A 146 -28.23 -2.95 13.19
N VAL A 147 -26.92 -2.85 13.06
CA VAL A 147 -26.13 -1.78 13.69
C VAL A 147 -26.52 -0.40 13.17
N LYS A 148 -26.70 -0.25 11.86
CA LYS A 148 -27.14 1.01 11.23
C LYS A 148 -28.50 1.47 11.78
N LYS A 149 -29.46 0.55 11.89
CA LYS A 149 -30.77 0.83 12.49
C LYS A 149 -30.68 1.23 13.98
N TYR A 150 -29.77 0.59 14.72
CA TYR A 150 -29.57 0.91 16.13
C TYR A 150 -28.92 2.29 16.30
N GLU A 151 -27.91 2.61 15.50
CA GLU A 151 -27.22 3.90 15.51
C GLU A 151 -28.17 5.06 15.17
N GLN A 152 -29.08 4.85 14.22
CA GLN A 152 -30.13 5.82 13.90
C GLN A 152 -31.10 6.07 15.06
N LYS A 153 -31.44 5.03 15.85
CA LYS A 153 -32.33 5.18 17.01
C LYS A 153 -31.73 6.04 18.11
N ILE A 154 -30.42 5.98 18.32
CA ILE A 154 -29.73 6.76 19.37
C ILE A 154 -29.29 8.15 18.88
N LYS A 155 -29.75 8.59 17.70
CA LYS A 155 -29.51 9.92 17.12
C LYS A 155 -28.04 10.34 17.07
N ILE A 156 -27.14 9.41 16.81
CA ILE A 156 -25.73 9.72 16.52
C ILE A 156 -25.63 10.02 15.02
N ASP A 157 -25.45 11.28 14.68
CA ASP A 157 -25.54 11.84 13.32
C ASP A 157 -24.40 11.44 12.36
N LYS A 158 -23.53 10.51 12.75
CA LYS A 158 -22.42 10.08 11.89
C LYS A 158 -22.35 8.57 11.92
N ASN A 159 -22.73 7.89 10.88
CA ASN A 159 -22.61 6.42 10.66
C ASN A 159 -21.21 5.84 11.00
N ASN A 160 -20.54 6.37 12.02
CA ASN A 160 -19.18 6.04 12.40
C ASN A 160 -19.09 4.63 12.98
N PHE A 161 -20.07 4.26 13.80
CA PHE A 161 -20.09 2.93 14.43
C PHE A 161 -20.47 1.86 13.41
N SER A 162 -21.53 2.08 12.62
CA SER A 162 -21.91 1.15 11.55
C SER A 162 -20.81 1.01 10.49
N ASN A 163 -20.09 2.09 10.16
CA ASN A 163 -18.95 2.04 9.25
C ASN A 163 -17.77 1.24 9.87
N ALA A 164 -17.47 1.44 11.14
CA ALA A 164 -16.44 0.68 11.84
C ALA A 164 -16.78 -0.82 11.88
N VAL A 165 -18.06 -1.16 12.15
CA VAL A 165 -18.54 -2.54 12.13
C VAL A 165 -18.45 -3.12 10.73
N ALA A 166 -18.91 -2.41 9.70
CA ALA A 166 -18.83 -2.86 8.31
C ALA A 166 -17.40 -3.15 7.86
N ILE A 167 -16.43 -2.29 8.23
CA ILE A 167 -15.03 -2.49 7.89
C ILE A 167 -14.44 -3.70 8.61
N ASN A 168 -14.60 -3.77 9.93
CA ASN A 168 -13.90 -4.77 10.73
C ASN A 168 -14.56 -6.14 10.60
N TYR A 169 -15.88 -6.21 10.50
CA TYR A 169 -16.57 -7.47 10.29
C TYR A 169 -16.28 -8.05 8.90
N PHE A 170 -16.23 -7.22 7.86
CA PHE A 170 -15.75 -7.65 6.54
C PHE A 170 -14.35 -8.27 6.60
N LYS A 171 -13.39 -7.63 7.30
CA LYS A 171 -12.02 -8.16 7.45
C LYS A 171 -12.00 -9.52 8.14
N LEU A 172 -12.89 -9.77 9.10
CA LEU A 172 -13.00 -11.04 9.78
C LEU A 172 -13.62 -12.11 8.88
N MET A 173 -14.60 -11.72 8.06
CA MET A 173 -15.29 -12.64 7.15
C MET A 173 -14.50 -12.95 5.86
N SER A 174 -13.63 -12.04 5.44
CA SER A 174 -12.79 -12.19 4.24
C SER A 174 -11.34 -12.52 4.61
N TYR A 175 -11.15 -13.46 5.53
CA TYR A 175 -9.82 -13.87 5.96
C TYR A 175 -9.08 -14.55 4.81
N LYS A 176 -7.83 -14.11 4.59
CA LYS A 176 -6.99 -14.63 3.50
C LYS A 176 -6.27 -15.89 3.96
N ASP A 177 -6.95 -17.03 3.85
CA ASP A 177 -6.40 -18.36 4.07
C ASP A 177 -5.83 -18.97 2.77
N GLU A 178 -5.33 -20.19 2.84
CA GLU A 178 -4.75 -20.92 1.72
C GLU A 178 -5.77 -21.13 0.58
N TYR A 179 -7.03 -21.32 0.92
CA TYR A 179 -8.11 -21.52 -0.05
C TYR A 179 -8.45 -20.26 -0.82
N GLU A 180 -8.51 -19.12 -0.11
CA GLU A 180 -8.71 -17.82 -0.74
C GLU A 180 -7.52 -17.42 -1.61
N VAL A 181 -6.30 -17.70 -1.15
CA VAL A 181 -5.10 -17.51 -1.97
C VAL A 181 -5.19 -18.34 -3.26
N ALA A 182 -5.56 -19.62 -3.15
CA ALA A 182 -5.73 -20.49 -4.31
C ALA A 182 -6.82 -19.97 -5.26
N ARG A 183 -7.96 -19.51 -4.73
CA ARG A 183 -9.06 -18.92 -5.52
C ARG A 183 -8.58 -17.68 -6.29
N LEU A 184 -7.88 -16.75 -5.62
CA LEU A 184 -7.35 -15.52 -6.24
C LEU A 184 -6.34 -15.82 -7.36
N TYR A 185 -5.52 -16.87 -7.22
CA TYR A 185 -4.58 -17.28 -8.26
C TYR A 185 -5.25 -18.06 -9.40
N SER A 186 -6.41 -18.65 -9.16
CA SER A 186 -7.16 -19.43 -10.17
C SER A 186 -8.08 -18.55 -11.03
N ASN A 187 -8.55 -17.44 -10.49
CA ASN A 187 -9.29 -16.42 -11.23
C ASN A 187 -8.27 -15.58 -12.02
N LYS A 188 -7.91 -16.07 -13.21
CA LYS A 188 -7.21 -15.27 -14.23
C LYS A 188 -8.27 -14.53 -15.03
N ASP A 189 -8.50 -13.28 -14.71
CA ASP A 189 -8.99 -12.26 -15.64
C ASP A 189 -7.89 -11.22 -15.89
#